data_2ee8dd7a445e27d8936e4c6e965e50c7
#
_entry.id   2ee8dd7a445e27d8936e4c6e965e50c7
#
_cell.length_a   1.000
_cell.length_b   1.000
_cell.length_c   1.000
_cell.angle_alpha   90.00
_cell.angle_beta   90.00
_cell.angle_gamma   90.00
#
_symmetry.space_group_name_H-M   'P 1'
#
loop_
_entity.id
_entity.type
_entity.pdbx_description
1 polymer ?
#
loop_
_entity_poly.entity_id
_entity_poly.type
_entity_poly.pdbx_seq_one_letter_code
_entity_poly.pdbx_strand_id
1 'polypeptide(L)'
;MKMDPIGRRGFVGTFGAALGAGCLPYVPVFASTAIEPDRVVHTAGDGTAITPREYAALLNRLSQTKDVKEDNYLLGGEIEEFEQHWAKLLGKETAVFMPSGTLANQLALRALAGTKRRVIVPEMSHIYNDTGDACQTLSNLTLMPLAPGKATYTKADVEAVLTRTAGGRVATDVGAIVIESPIRRLAGQMFDWDEAKRISAFAREKGIGMHLDGARLFIASAYTGISPAEYAAHFDTVYVSLWKYFNCGIGAILAGPKRVLDGMFHVRRMFGGNLAVGWNAALVARHFMDGFEGRLKSAVQTSETFYAAMAKHPRLSIERIPNGTNLTRVTFKSVSAADVAKRLGDRGIAMSGPAGPATLTFGVNETWNRMSAADLIRAFEQALG
;
A
#
# COMPACT_ATOMS: atom_id res chain seq x y z
N MET A 1 20.94 7.50 -38.65
CA MET A 1 20.86 8.24 -37.40
C MET A 1 21.12 7.26 -36.25
N LYS A 2 22.34 7.24 -35.73
CA LYS A 2 22.72 6.31 -34.64
C LYS A 2 22.15 6.86 -33.34
N MET A 3 21.27 6.08 -32.71
CA MET A 3 20.83 6.37 -31.34
C MET A 3 21.92 5.93 -30.38
N ASP A 4 22.47 6.87 -29.61
CA ASP A 4 23.37 6.55 -28.50
C ASP A 4 22.62 5.83 -27.38
N PRO A 5 23.18 4.80 -26.76
CA PRO A 5 22.55 4.08 -25.69
C PRO A 5 22.47 4.97 -24.44
N ILE A 6 21.27 5.26 -23.99
CA ILE A 6 21.02 5.96 -22.73
C ILE A 6 21.53 5.07 -21.58
N GLY A 7 22.66 5.43 -20.99
CA GLY A 7 23.22 4.69 -19.86
C GLY A 7 22.30 4.71 -18.65
N ARG A 8 22.29 3.62 -17.86
CA ARG A 8 21.47 3.45 -16.63
C ARG A 8 21.51 4.64 -15.65
N ARG A 9 22.58 5.43 -15.65
CA ARG A 9 22.72 6.63 -14.81
C ARG A 9 21.95 7.85 -15.35
N GLY A 10 21.75 7.95 -16.66
CA GLY A 10 20.96 9.03 -17.28
C GLY A 10 19.45 8.83 -17.08
N PHE A 11 18.98 7.56 -16.99
CA PHE A 11 17.58 7.25 -16.77
C PHE A 11 17.06 7.68 -15.37
N VAL A 12 17.90 7.57 -14.34
CA VAL A 12 17.54 7.98 -12.98
C VAL A 12 17.54 9.52 -12.82
N GLY A 13 18.37 10.24 -13.58
CA GLY A 13 18.45 11.70 -13.48
C GLY A 13 17.33 12.46 -14.19
N THR A 14 16.74 11.90 -15.26
CA THR A 14 15.73 12.60 -16.07
C THR A 14 14.31 12.50 -15.51
N PHE A 15 14.02 11.50 -14.64
CA PHE A 15 12.73 11.35 -13.99
C PHE A 15 12.55 12.20 -12.72
N GLY A 16 13.62 12.81 -12.20
CA GLY A 16 13.58 13.62 -10.99
C GLY A 16 12.92 15.01 -11.12
N ALA A 17 12.73 15.52 -12.34
CA ALA A 17 12.28 16.89 -12.57
C ALA A 17 10.79 17.06 -12.91
N ALA A 18 10.05 15.96 -13.14
CA ALA A 18 8.65 16.01 -13.63
C ALA A 18 7.62 15.40 -12.68
N LEU A 19 8.01 14.93 -11.49
CA LEU A 19 7.09 14.31 -10.54
C LEU A 19 6.67 15.34 -9.49
N GLY A 20 5.52 15.95 -9.70
CA GLY A 20 4.80 16.68 -8.65
C GLY A 20 4.57 15.78 -7.43
N ALA A 21 4.91 16.27 -6.27
CA ALA A 21 4.60 15.93 -4.86
C ALA A 21 4.26 14.47 -4.45
N GLY A 22 4.57 13.43 -5.22
CA GLY A 22 4.09 12.07 -4.91
C GLY A 22 5.12 10.94 -4.89
N CYS A 23 6.32 11.14 -5.40
CA CYS A 23 7.37 10.11 -5.41
C CYS A 23 8.74 10.75 -5.19
N LEU A 24 9.03 11.20 -3.97
CA LEU A 24 10.42 11.39 -3.60
C LEU A 24 11.05 10.01 -3.41
N PRO A 25 12.21 9.74 -4.03
CA PRO A 25 12.94 8.54 -3.72
C PRO A 25 13.18 8.51 -2.21
N TYR A 26 12.87 7.37 -1.58
CA TYR A 26 13.24 7.10 -0.22
C TYR A 26 14.77 7.15 -0.13
N VAL A 27 15.29 8.23 0.41
CA VAL A 27 16.67 8.30 0.87
C VAL A 27 16.59 8.08 2.37
N PRO A 28 16.93 6.88 2.86
CA PRO A 28 17.00 6.69 4.30
C PRO A 28 18.09 7.61 4.84
N VAL A 29 17.73 8.57 5.67
CA VAL A 29 18.69 9.19 6.56
C VAL A 29 18.97 8.14 7.62
N PHE A 30 20.10 7.46 7.50
CA PHE A 30 20.48 6.40 8.43
C PHE A 30 20.64 7.01 9.82
N ALA A 31 20.15 6.29 10.83
CA ALA A 31 20.59 6.48 12.19
C ALA A 31 22.12 6.30 12.26
N SER A 32 22.77 6.90 13.27
CA SER A 32 24.18 6.68 13.53
C SER A 32 24.51 5.19 13.46
N THR A 33 25.62 4.84 12.81
CA THR A 33 26.12 3.45 12.71
C THR A 33 26.39 2.79 14.07
N ALA A 34 26.31 3.57 15.15
CA ALA A 34 26.46 3.10 16.53
C ALA A 34 25.17 2.53 17.14
N ILE A 35 24.01 2.66 16.48
CA ILE A 35 22.73 2.17 17.00
C ILE A 35 22.32 0.91 16.25
N GLU A 36 22.00 -0.15 16.99
CA GLU A 36 21.54 -1.41 16.39
C GLU A 36 20.26 -1.18 15.56
N PRO A 37 20.17 -1.73 14.33
CA PRO A 37 19.07 -1.47 13.43
C PRO A 37 17.67 -1.82 14.00
N ASP A 38 17.60 -2.81 14.87
CA ASP A 38 16.38 -3.24 15.56
C ASP A 38 15.89 -2.27 16.63
N ARG A 39 16.69 -1.26 17.00
CA ARG A 39 16.35 -0.18 17.93
C ARG A 39 15.98 1.12 17.26
N VAL A 40 16.13 1.23 15.94
CA VAL A 40 15.86 2.46 15.22
C VAL A 40 14.35 2.62 14.95
N VAL A 41 13.80 3.76 15.34
CA VAL A 41 12.44 4.20 14.97
C VAL A 41 12.49 4.86 13.61
N HIS A 42 11.71 4.35 12.65
CA HIS A 42 11.60 4.94 11.32
C HIS A 42 10.31 5.75 11.21
N THR A 43 10.43 7.02 10.84
CA THR A 43 9.26 7.90 10.59
C THR A 43 8.81 7.87 9.13
N ALA A 44 9.26 6.90 8.35
CA ALA A 44 8.86 6.70 6.96
C ALA A 44 8.72 5.22 6.64
N GLY A 45 7.95 4.93 5.58
CA GLY A 45 7.63 3.57 5.18
C GLY A 45 6.43 3.00 5.91
N ASP A 46 5.88 1.94 5.35
CA ASP A 46 4.69 1.26 5.90
C ASP A 46 5.09 0.09 6.82
N GLY A 47 6.27 -0.49 6.61
CA GLY A 47 6.81 -1.62 7.35
C GLY A 47 8.10 -1.29 8.10
N THR A 48 8.73 -2.33 8.61
CA THR A 48 10.06 -2.22 9.22
C THR A 48 11.13 -2.14 8.13
N ALA A 49 12.03 -1.18 8.23
CA ALA A 49 13.18 -1.13 7.31
C ALA A 49 14.14 -2.28 7.67
N ILE A 50 14.25 -3.28 6.81
CA ILE A 50 15.19 -4.39 6.92
C ILE A 50 16.23 -4.30 5.80
N THR A 51 17.49 -4.44 6.17
CA THR A 51 18.59 -4.50 5.21
C THR A 51 18.60 -5.85 4.47
N PRO A 52 19.24 -5.94 3.28
CA PRO A 52 19.38 -7.22 2.59
C PRO A 52 20.05 -8.30 3.45
N ARG A 53 20.99 -7.93 4.32
CA ARG A 53 21.68 -8.86 5.23
C ARG A 53 20.72 -9.39 6.30
N GLU A 54 19.93 -8.52 6.91
CA GLU A 54 18.92 -8.90 7.90
C GLU A 54 17.84 -9.78 7.28
N TYR A 55 17.40 -9.46 6.05
CA TYR A 55 16.44 -10.27 5.31
C TYR A 55 16.97 -11.68 5.06
N ALA A 56 18.21 -11.80 4.59
CA ALA A 56 18.84 -13.10 4.36
C ALA A 56 18.98 -13.92 5.65
N ALA A 57 19.40 -13.27 6.76
CA ALA A 57 19.51 -13.91 8.06
C ALA A 57 18.15 -14.36 8.61
N LEU A 58 17.11 -13.54 8.44
CA LEU A 58 15.74 -13.89 8.81
C LEU A 58 15.26 -15.11 8.01
N LEU A 59 15.41 -15.10 6.69
CA LEU A 59 14.98 -16.20 5.83
C LEU A 59 15.69 -17.50 6.19
N ASN A 60 17.03 -17.45 6.42
CA ASN A 60 17.78 -18.61 6.88
C ASN A 60 17.26 -19.17 8.22
N ARG A 61 16.96 -18.32 9.19
CA ARG A 61 16.36 -18.73 10.47
C ARG A 61 14.99 -19.37 10.28
N LEU A 62 14.12 -18.73 9.48
CA LEU A 62 12.76 -19.22 9.23
C LEU A 62 12.75 -20.57 8.52
N SER A 63 13.66 -20.80 7.58
CA SER A 63 13.78 -22.07 6.87
C SER A 63 14.25 -23.25 7.75
N GLN A 64 14.83 -22.96 8.93
CA GLN A 64 15.28 -23.95 9.90
C GLN A 64 14.23 -24.29 10.98
N THR A 65 13.20 -23.46 11.14
CA THR A 65 12.20 -23.64 12.22
C THR A 65 11.11 -24.63 11.90
N LYS A 66 10.90 -24.97 10.63
CA LYS A 66 9.92 -25.97 10.17
C LYS A 66 10.40 -26.64 8.89
N ASP A 67 9.80 -27.79 8.59
CA ASP A 67 9.96 -28.42 7.29
C ASP A 67 9.24 -27.58 6.23
N VAL A 68 10.03 -26.88 5.40
CA VAL A 68 9.52 -25.98 4.36
C VAL A 68 9.12 -26.78 3.14
N LYS A 69 7.85 -26.73 2.80
CA LYS A 69 7.33 -27.36 1.58
C LYS A 69 7.54 -26.43 0.40
N GLU A 70 8.44 -26.79 -0.50
CA GLU A 70 8.68 -26.01 -1.71
C GLU A 70 7.44 -26.00 -2.60
N ASP A 71 7.19 -24.86 -3.23
CA ASP A 71 6.24 -24.71 -4.33
C ASP A 71 6.96 -24.85 -5.67
N ASN A 72 6.23 -25.20 -6.69
CA ASN A 72 6.72 -25.27 -8.06
C ASN A 72 5.92 -24.30 -8.94
N TYR A 73 6.55 -23.25 -9.41
CA TYR A 73 5.90 -22.17 -10.17
C TYR A 73 4.69 -21.56 -9.46
N LEU A 74 4.79 -21.36 -8.18
CA LEU A 74 3.72 -20.83 -7.31
C LEU A 74 2.52 -21.81 -7.19
N LEU A 75 2.74 -23.10 -7.30
CA LEU A 75 1.73 -24.14 -7.07
C LEU A 75 2.20 -25.09 -5.96
N GLY A 76 1.29 -25.45 -5.07
CA GLY A 76 1.55 -26.35 -3.95
C GLY A 76 2.39 -25.71 -2.84
N GLY A 77 2.83 -26.53 -1.91
CA GLY A 77 3.74 -26.17 -0.84
C GLY A 77 3.31 -24.97 0.02
N GLU A 78 4.29 -24.16 0.40
CA GLU A 78 4.07 -22.97 1.23
C GLU A 78 3.14 -21.94 0.58
N ILE A 79 3.14 -21.82 -0.75
CA ILE A 79 2.28 -20.87 -1.45
C ILE A 79 0.82 -21.27 -1.35
N GLU A 80 0.48 -22.53 -1.56
CA GLU A 80 -0.90 -23.00 -1.46
C GLU A 80 -1.46 -22.84 -0.03
N GLU A 81 -0.67 -23.20 0.98
CA GLU A 81 -1.05 -22.99 2.38
C GLU A 81 -1.20 -21.49 2.71
N PHE A 82 -0.38 -20.67 2.11
CA PHE A 82 -0.43 -19.21 2.28
C PHE A 82 -1.66 -18.59 1.62
N GLU A 83 -2.00 -19.01 0.41
CA GLU A 83 -3.21 -18.61 -0.31
C GLU A 83 -4.48 -19.01 0.46
N GLN A 84 -4.53 -20.24 0.98
CA GLN A 84 -5.65 -20.72 1.82
C GLN A 84 -5.79 -19.89 3.11
N HIS A 85 -4.67 -19.58 3.76
CA HIS A 85 -4.67 -18.70 4.94
C HIS A 85 -5.26 -17.31 4.63
N TRP A 86 -4.85 -16.70 3.51
CA TRP A 86 -5.33 -15.40 3.09
C TRP A 86 -6.81 -15.40 2.70
N ALA A 87 -7.26 -16.46 2.01
CA ALA A 87 -8.68 -16.61 1.69
C ALA A 87 -9.52 -16.60 2.97
N LYS A 88 -9.12 -17.38 3.98
CA LYS A 88 -9.79 -17.42 5.28
C LYS A 88 -9.72 -16.08 6.01
N LEU A 89 -8.56 -15.42 6.04
CA LEU A 89 -8.34 -14.14 6.73
C LEU A 89 -9.23 -13.02 6.16
N LEU A 90 -9.44 -13.00 4.84
CA LEU A 90 -10.27 -12.02 4.16
C LEU A 90 -11.74 -12.45 3.98
N GLY A 91 -12.12 -13.64 4.47
CA GLY A 91 -13.48 -14.18 4.29
C GLY A 91 -13.86 -14.39 2.82
N LYS A 92 -12.89 -14.79 1.98
CA LYS A 92 -13.07 -15.07 0.55
C LYS A 92 -12.98 -16.57 0.25
N GLU A 93 -13.56 -16.99 -0.88
CA GLU A 93 -13.55 -18.39 -1.29
C GLU A 93 -12.15 -18.87 -1.68
N THR A 94 -11.33 -17.98 -2.25
CA THR A 94 -9.97 -18.28 -2.68
C THR A 94 -9.09 -17.03 -2.68
N ALA A 95 -7.79 -17.26 -2.66
CA ALA A 95 -6.79 -16.23 -2.86
C ALA A 95 -5.68 -16.74 -3.78
N VAL A 96 -5.00 -15.84 -4.46
CA VAL A 96 -3.89 -16.13 -5.38
C VAL A 96 -2.73 -15.22 -5.05
N PHE A 97 -1.55 -15.80 -4.86
CA PHE A 97 -0.31 -15.04 -4.74
C PHE A 97 0.06 -14.40 -6.07
N MET A 98 0.40 -13.13 -6.06
CA MET A 98 0.82 -12.35 -7.21
C MET A 98 2.22 -11.75 -6.98
N PRO A 99 3.12 -11.73 -7.95
CA PRO A 99 4.45 -11.12 -7.79
C PRO A 99 4.42 -9.62 -7.47
N SER A 100 3.39 -8.92 -7.92
CA SER A 100 3.23 -7.48 -7.69
C SER A 100 1.77 -7.06 -7.57
N GLY A 101 1.54 -5.92 -6.89
CA GLY A 101 0.20 -5.32 -6.79
C GLY A 101 -0.33 -4.80 -8.14
N THR A 102 0.55 -4.28 -9.00
CA THR A 102 0.17 -3.85 -10.35
C THR A 102 -0.46 -5.00 -11.14
N LEU A 103 0.16 -6.19 -11.09
CA LEU A 103 -0.38 -7.37 -11.74
C LEU A 103 -1.69 -7.84 -11.08
N ALA A 104 -1.76 -7.84 -9.75
CA ALA A 104 -2.96 -8.23 -9.02
C ALA A 104 -4.17 -7.36 -9.40
N ASN A 105 -4.01 -6.04 -9.34
CA ASN A 105 -5.05 -5.08 -9.72
C ASN A 105 -5.50 -5.25 -11.18
N GLN A 106 -4.53 -5.30 -12.10
CA GLN A 106 -4.81 -5.43 -13.53
C GLN A 106 -5.59 -6.72 -13.84
N LEU A 107 -5.17 -7.86 -13.29
CA LEU A 107 -5.84 -9.13 -13.54
C LEU A 107 -7.20 -9.25 -12.87
N ALA A 108 -7.37 -8.66 -11.68
CA ALA A 108 -8.67 -8.54 -11.03
C ALA A 108 -9.66 -7.78 -11.91
N LEU A 109 -9.26 -6.61 -12.42
CA LEU A 109 -10.11 -5.78 -13.27
C LEU A 109 -10.43 -6.44 -14.59
N ARG A 110 -9.45 -7.10 -15.21
CA ARG A 110 -9.64 -7.89 -16.42
C ARG A 110 -10.69 -9.00 -16.22
N ALA A 111 -10.60 -9.72 -15.11
CA ALA A 111 -11.52 -10.83 -14.79
C ALA A 111 -12.94 -10.31 -14.46
N LEU A 112 -13.05 -9.25 -13.67
CA LEU A 112 -14.34 -8.66 -13.29
C LEU A 112 -15.04 -7.99 -14.48
N ALA A 113 -14.32 -7.23 -15.28
CA ALA A 113 -14.88 -6.51 -16.41
C ALA A 113 -15.31 -7.45 -17.56
N GLY A 114 -14.61 -8.55 -17.76
CA GLY A 114 -14.91 -9.51 -18.81
C GLY A 114 -14.95 -8.84 -20.20
N THR A 115 -16.11 -8.92 -20.87
CA THR A 115 -16.35 -8.27 -22.16
C THR A 115 -16.76 -6.81 -22.05
N LYS A 116 -17.18 -6.35 -20.85
CA LYS A 116 -17.52 -4.95 -20.56
C LYS A 116 -16.22 -4.20 -20.26
N ARG A 117 -15.74 -3.40 -21.18
CA ARG A 117 -14.39 -2.84 -21.16
C ARG A 117 -14.20 -1.60 -20.29
N ARG A 118 -15.24 -1.02 -19.72
CA ARG A 118 -15.16 0.21 -18.93
C ARG A 118 -15.04 -0.10 -17.45
N VAL A 119 -14.12 0.60 -16.79
CA VAL A 119 -13.84 0.45 -15.36
C VAL A 119 -13.81 1.83 -14.71
N ILE A 120 -14.64 2.04 -13.70
CA ILE A 120 -14.64 3.26 -12.89
C ILE A 120 -13.53 3.17 -11.86
N VAL A 121 -12.72 4.22 -11.73
CA VAL A 121 -11.59 4.31 -10.80
C VAL A 121 -11.56 5.68 -10.11
N PRO A 122 -11.04 5.80 -8.87
CA PRO A 122 -10.69 7.12 -8.33
C PRO A 122 -9.61 7.76 -9.21
N GLU A 123 -9.75 9.05 -9.52
CA GLU A 123 -8.74 9.75 -10.34
C GLU A 123 -7.37 9.71 -9.67
N MET A 124 -7.30 9.84 -8.34
CA MET A 124 -6.06 9.79 -7.57
C MET A 124 -5.53 8.37 -7.30
N SER A 125 -6.14 7.32 -7.89
CA SER A 125 -5.74 5.93 -7.63
C SER A 125 -4.38 5.58 -8.23
N HIS A 126 -3.73 4.61 -7.59
CA HIS A 126 -2.50 3.96 -8.09
C HIS A 126 -2.71 3.33 -9.49
N ILE A 127 -3.86 2.68 -9.67
CA ILE A 127 -4.20 2.00 -10.93
C ILE A 127 -4.22 2.99 -12.10
N TYR A 128 -4.73 4.19 -11.88
CA TYR A 128 -4.84 5.22 -12.92
C TYR A 128 -3.51 5.94 -13.18
N ASN A 129 -2.73 6.22 -12.12
CA ASN A 129 -1.58 7.13 -12.23
C ASN A 129 -0.21 6.47 -12.22
N ASP A 130 -0.07 5.24 -11.65
CA ASP A 130 1.25 4.70 -11.29
C ASP A 130 1.57 3.35 -11.96
N THR A 131 0.74 2.89 -12.91
CA THR A 131 0.88 1.55 -13.51
C THR A 131 1.33 1.57 -14.98
N GLY A 132 1.63 2.75 -15.53
CA GLY A 132 2.04 2.89 -16.93
C GLY A 132 0.99 2.41 -17.92
N ASP A 133 -0.28 2.75 -17.67
CA ASP A 133 -1.43 2.35 -18.48
C ASP A 133 -1.58 0.83 -18.68
N ALA A 134 -1.14 0.03 -17.69
CA ALA A 134 -1.15 -1.43 -17.79
C ALA A 134 -2.55 -2.00 -18.08
N CYS A 135 -3.60 -1.45 -17.47
CA CYS A 135 -4.97 -1.88 -17.69
C CYS A 135 -5.42 -1.64 -19.12
N GLN A 136 -5.08 -0.49 -19.69
CA GLN A 136 -5.41 -0.11 -21.07
C GLN A 136 -4.61 -0.93 -22.06
N THR A 137 -3.29 -0.96 -21.89
CA THR A 137 -2.36 -1.54 -22.85
C THR A 137 -2.43 -3.07 -22.89
N LEU A 138 -2.48 -3.72 -21.72
CA LEU A 138 -2.38 -5.18 -21.62
C LEU A 138 -3.72 -5.89 -21.50
N SER A 139 -4.78 -5.18 -21.10
CA SER A 139 -6.11 -5.76 -20.88
C SER A 139 -7.21 -5.09 -21.70
N ASN A 140 -6.87 -4.10 -22.54
CA ASN A 140 -7.84 -3.33 -23.35
C ASN A 140 -8.98 -2.74 -22.51
N LEU A 141 -8.74 -2.31 -21.30
CA LEU A 141 -9.71 -1.67 -20.42
C LEU A 141 -9.70 -0.16 -20.65
N THR A 142 -10.84 0.46 -20.60
CA THR A 142 -10.99 1.93 -20.60
C THR A 142 -11.26 2.37 -19.17
N LEU A 143 -10.27 2.98 -18.54
CA LEU A 143 -10.43 3.54 -17.20
C LEU A 143 -11.22 4.86 -17.25
N MET A 144 -12.16 5.00 -16.35
CA MET A 144 -13.03 6.17 -16.23
C MET A 144 -12.78 6.82 -14.85
N PRO A 145 -11.87 7.81 -14.78
CA PRO A 145 -11.53 8.44 -13.52
C PRO A 145 -12.68 9.32 -13.01
N LEU A 146 -12.94 9.23 -11.71
CA LEU A 146 -13.92 10.05 -10.99
C LEU A 146 -13.29 10.83 -9.84
N ALA A 147 -13.96 11.89 -9.42
CA ALA A 147 -13.61 12.75 -8.28
C ALA A 147 -12.18 13.29 -8.33
N PRO A 148 -11.84 14.16 -9.30
CA PRO A 148 -10.51 14.72 -9.45
C PRO A 148 -10.01 15.35 -8.14
N GLY A 149 -8.81 14.94 -7.68
CA GLY A 149 -8.19 15.46 -6.47
C GLY A 149 -8.84 15.03 -5.15
N LYS A 150 -9.85 14.14 -5.15
CA LYS A 150 -10.56 13.68 -3.96
C LYS A 150 -10.37 12.19 -3.72
N ALA A 151 -10.51 11.77 -2.46
CA ALA A 151 -10.44 10.37 -2.10
C ALA A 151 -11.72 9.60 -2.44
N THR A 152 -12.87 10.26 -2.41
CA THR A 152 -14.19 9.63 -2.54
C THR A 152 -14.95 10.22 -3.73
N TYR A 153 -15.45 9.36 -4.58
CA TYR A 153 -16.57 9.64 -5.49
C TYR A 153 -17.86 9.06 -4.92
N THR A 154 -19.01 9.60 -5.34
CA THR A 154 -20.29 9.22 -4.78
C THR A 154 -21.02 8.18 -5.64
N LYS A 155 -22.02 7.50 -5.05
CA LYS A 155 -22.98 6.67 -5.82
C LYS A 155 -23.60 7.45 -6.97
N ALA A 156 -23.94 8.73 -6.75
CA ALA A 156 -24.51 9.59 -7.80
C ALA A 156 -23.54 9.81 -8.98
N ASP A 157 -22.21 9.94 -8.69
CA ASP A 157 -21.20 10.03 -9.75
C ASP A 157 -21.16 8.74 -10.58
N VAL A 158 -21.27 7.58 -9.92
CA VAL A 158 -21.35 6.28 -10.62
C VAL A 158 -22.60 6.19 -11.48
N GLU A 159 -23.77 6.55 -10.95
CA GLU A 159 -25.05 6.57 -11.69
C GLU A 159 -24.98 7.47 -12.92
N ALA A 160 -24.37 8.65 -12.81
CA ALA A 160 -24.17 9.56 -13.94
C ALA A 160 -23.28 8.94 -15.03
N VAL A 161 -22.24 8.20 -14.67
CA VAL A 161 -21.43 7.46 -15.64
C VAL A 161 -22.25 6.38 -16.33
N LEU A 162 -22.99 5.56 -15.59
CA LEU A 162 -23.80 4.48 -16.17
C LEU A 162 -24.84 5.05 -17.14
N THR A 163 -25.54 6.11 -16.77
CA THR A 163 -26.54 6.79 -17.66
C THR A 163 -25.86 7.28 -18.93
N ARG A 164 -24.73 7.96 -18.84
CA ARG A 164 -23.99 8.48 -19.99
C ARG A 164 -23.50 7.37 -20.92
N THR A 165 -23.03 6.24 -20.36
CA THR A 165 -22.49 5.12 -21.16
C THR A 165 -23.58 4.30 -21.83
N ALA A 166 -24.77 4.24 -21.24
CA ALA A 166 -25.97 3.60 -21.85
C ALA A 166 -26.61 4.46 -22.94
N GLY A 167 -26.54 5.79 -22.85
CA GLY A 167 -27.21 6.73 -23.76
C GLY A 167 -26.47 6.99 -25.06
N GLY A 168 -25.39 6.33 -25.39
CA GLY A 168 -24.65 6.47 -26.64
C GLY A 168 -25.34 5.73 -27.80
N ARG A 169 -24.93 6.04 -29.06
CA ARG A 169 -25.40 5.27 -30.25
C ARG A 169 -25.08 3.78 -30.12
N VAL A 170 -23.96 3.46 -29.45
CA VAL A 170 -23.58 2.11 -29.06
C VAL A 170 -23.41 2.13 -27.56
N ALA A 171 -24.20 1.35 -26.86
CA ALA A 171 -24.07 1.19 -25.41
C ALA A 171 -22.69 0.56 -25.08
N THR A 172 -22.03 1.13 -24.09
CA THR A 172 -20.73 0.63 -23.60
C THR A 172 -20.80 0.47 -22.10
N ASP A 173 -21.02 -0.77 -21.68
CA ASP A 173 -21.26 -1.09 -20.28
C ASP A 173 -20.01 -0.94 -19.43
N VAL A 174 -20.23 -0.52 -18.18
CA VAL A 174 -19.23 -0.59 -17.10
C VAL A 174 -19.21 -2.01 -16.55
N GLY A 175 -18.03 -2.63 -16.51
CA GLY A 175 -17.86 -4.00 -16.02
C GLY A 175 -17.32 -4.08 -14.59
N ALA A 176 -16.59 -3.06 -14.15
CA ALA A 176 -16.04 -3.04 -12.79
C ALA A 176 -15.94 -1.62 -12.21
N ILE A 177 -15.97 -1.54 -10.90
CA ILE A 177 -15.76 -0.33 -10.10
C ILE A 177 -14.64 -0.61 -9.11
N VAL A 178 -13.69 0.32 -9.00
CA VAL A 178 -12.54 0.26 -8.10
C VAL A 178 -12.68 1.27 -7.00
N ILE A 179 -12.43 0.84 -5.78
CA ILE A 179 -12.14 1.71 -4.65
C ILE A 179 -10.70 1.44 -4.22
N GLU A 180 -9.87 2.48 -4.08
CA GLU A 180 -8.59 2.43 -3.40
C GLU A 180 -8.74 3.05 -2.01
N SER A 181 -8.36 2.33 -0.99
CA SER A 181 -8.39 2.85 0.39
C SER A 181 -7.36 2.12 1.27
N PRO A 182 -6.44 2.86 1.90
CA PRO A 182 -6.10 4.30 1.81
C PRO A 182 -5.43 4.69 0.48
N ILE A 183 -5.67 5.91 0.01
CA ILE A 183 -5.09 6.44 -1.24
C ILE A 183 -3.72 7.06 -0.96
N ARG A 184 -2.67 6.48 -1.53
CA ARG A 184 -1.30 6.94 -1.35
C ARG A 184 -1.07 8.39 -1.80
N ARG A 185 -1.60 8.77 -2.97
CA ARG A 185 -1.44 10.11 -3.57
C ARG A 185 -2.13 11.21 -2.76
N LEU A 186 -3.04 10.84 -1.88
CA LEU A 186 -3.70 11.73 -0.92
C LEU A 186 -3.19 11.53 0.51
N ALA A 187 -1.90 11.20 0.65
CA ALA A 187 -1.23 11.00 1.94
C ALA A 187 -1.98 10.04 2.88
N GLY A 188 -2.48 8.93 2.34
CA GLY A 188 -3.16 7.91 3.14
C GLY A 188 -4.59 8.26 3.54
N GLN A 189 -5.21 9.23 2.87
CA GLN A 189 -6.64 9.51 3.04
C GLN A 189 -7.47 8.32 2.61
N MET A 190 -8.45 7.94 3.42
CA MET A 190 -9.35 6.83 3.14
C MET A 190 -10.55 7.28 2.30
N PHE A 191 -11.07 6.34 1.52
CA PHE A 191 -12.38 6.47 0.90
C PHE A 191 -13.47 6.50 1.99
N ASP A 192 -14.53 7.28 1.82
CA ASP A 192 -15.66 7.29 2.74
C ASP A 192 -16.30 5.90 2.82
N TRP A 193 -16.32 5.32 4.01
CA TRP A 193 -16.74 3.93 4.18
C TRP A 193 -18.24 3.73 3.97
N ASP A 194 -19.06 4.68 4.36
CA ASP A 194 -20.50 4.59 4.14
C ASP A 194 -20.84 4.75 2.66
N GLU A 195 -20.11 5.60 1.95
CA GLU A 195 -20.24 5.70 0.50
C GLU A 195 -19.77 4.44 -0.22
N ALA A 196 -18.67 3.83 0.23
CA ALA A 196 -18.20 2.55 -0.29
C ALA A 196 -19.27 1.44 -0.17
N LYS A 197 -19.96 1.37 0.96
CA LYS A 197 -21.07 0.42 1.18
C LYS A 197 -22.24 0.71 0.25
N ARG A 198 -22.63 1.99 0.06
CA ARG A 198 -23.71 2.38 -0.87
C ARG A 198 -23.39 2.02 -2.31
N ILE A 199 -22.15 2.29 -2.74
CA ILE A 199 -21.68 1.95 -4.08
C ILE A 199 -21.66 0.43 -4.27
N SER A 200 -21.17 -0.32 -3.28
CA SER A 200 -21.12 -1.78 -3.33
C SER A 200 -22.52 -2.40 -3.47
N ALA A 201 -23.48 -1.95 -2.69
CA ALA A 201 -24.86 -2.42 -2.79
C ALA A 201 -25.46 -2.13 -4.18
N PHE A 202 -25.27 -0.92 -4.67
CA PHE A 202 -25.71 -0.50 -5.99
C PHE A 202 -25.05 -1.29 -7.14
N ALA A 203 -23.72 -1.50 -7.05
CA ALA A 203 -22.98 -2.27 -8.05
C ALA A 203 -23.49 -3.73 -8.12
N ARG A 204 -23.81 -4.33 -6.97
CA ARG A 204 -24.38 -5.68 -6.88
C ARG A 204 -25.74 -5.76 -7.56
N GLU A 205 -26.63 -4.77 -7.36
CA GLU A 205 -27.92 -4.70 -8.06
C GLU A 205 -27.78 -4.61 -9.58
N LYS A 206 -26.73 -3.93 -10.05
CA LYS A 206 -26.43 -3.74 -11.47
C LYS A 206 -25.57 -4.85 -12.09
N GLY A 207 -25.15 -5.84 -11.34
CA GLY A 207 -24.25 -6.89 -11.81
C GLY A 207 -22.89 -6.36 -12.28
N ILE A 208 -22.35 -5.33 -11.58
CA ILE A 208 -21.06 -4.70 -11.83
C ILE A 208 -20.08 -5.21 -10.77
N GLY A 209 -18.91 -5.67 -11.20
CA GLY A 209 -17.89 -6.19 -10.28
C GLY A 209 -17.26 -5.08 -9.42
N MET A 210 -17.02 -5.37 -8.14
CA MET A 210 -16.37 -4.46 -7.20
C MET A 210 -14.96 -4.93 -6.85
N HIS A 211 -13.97 -4.06 -6.99
CA HIS A 211 -12.58 -4.32 -6.62
C HIS A 211 -12.09 -3.34 -5.56
N LEU A 212 -11.47 -3.87 -4.49
CA LEU A 212 -10.74 -3.07 -3.51
C LEU A 212 -9.24 -3.13 -3.80
N ASP A 213 -8.65 -2.02 -4.19
CA ASP A 213 -7.21 -1.83 -4.01
C ASP A 213 -6.96 -1.54 -2.52
N GLY A 214 -6.74 -2.61 -1.78
CA GLY A 214 -6.45 -2.61 -0.36
C GLY A 214 -4.96 -2.72 -0.07
N ALA A 215 -4.11 -2.10 -0.88
CA ALA A 215 -2.65 -2.16 -0.72
C ALA A 215 -2.18 -1.86 0.71
N ARG A 216 -2.96 -1.07 1.46
CA ARG A 216 -2.73 -0.70 2.87
C ARG A 216 -3.91 -1.04 3.78
N LEU A 217 -4.65 -2.10 3.45
CA LEU A 217 -5.88 -2.50 4.15
C LEU A 217 -5.68 -2.69 5.65
N PHE A 218 -4.58 -3.33 6.07
CA PHE A 218 -4.29 -3.55 7.50
C PHE A 218 -3.92 -2.27 8.24
N ILE A 219 -3.37 -1.27 7.54
CA ILE A 219 -3.16 0.06 8.10
C ILE A 219 -4.53 0.73 8.32
N ALA A 220 -5.42 0.71 7.33
CA ALA A 220 -6.78 1.23 7.49
C ALA A 220 -7.50 0.57 8.67
N SER A 221 -7.43 -0.78 8.77
CA SER A 221 -8.02 -1.55 9.87
C SER A 221 -7.53 -1.08 11.26
N ALA A 222 -6.23 -0.83 11.41
CA ALA A 222 -5.68 -0.35 12.68
C ALA A 222 -6.20 1.03 13.10
N TYR A 223 -6.53 1.90 12.14
CA TYR A 223 -7.03 3.25 12.40
C TYR A 223 -8.55 3.33 12.56
N THR A 224 -9.29 2.45 11.91
CA THR A 224 -10.76 2.46 11.92
C THR A 224 -11.37 1.46 12.90
N GLY A 225 -10.63 0.41 13.26
CA GLY A 225 -11.16 -0.72 14.02
C GLY A 225 -11.99 -1.70 13.18
N ILE A 226 -12.25 -1.41 11.90
CA ILE A 226 -12.95 -2.30 10.98
C ILE A 226 -11.99 -3.40 10.55
N SER A 227 -12.37 -4.66 10.69
CA SER A 227 -11.50 -5.78 10.34
C SER A 227 -11.25 -5.89 8.81
N PRO A 228 -10.09 -6.45 8.39
CA PRO A 228 -9.83 -6.69 6.96
C PRO A 228 -10.92 -7.53 6.28
N ALA A 229 -11.49 -8.52 6.97
CA ALA A 229 -12.60 -9.33 6.46
C ALA A 229 -13.88 -8.52 6.25
N GLU A 230 -14.20 -7.62 7.17
CA GLU A 230 -15.36 -6.74 7.07
C GLU A 230 -15.22 -5.76 5.89
N TYR A 231 -14.04 -5.15 5.71
CA TYR A 231 -13.75 -4.39 4.51
C TYR A 231 -13.94 -5.24 3.25
N ALA A 232 -13.34 -6.43 3.22
CA ALA A 232 -13.37 -7.32 2.07
C ALA A 232 -14.80 -7.76 1.69
N ALA A 233 -15.73 -7.90 2.64
CA ALA A 233 -17.09 -8.39 2.43
C ALA A 233 -17.91 -7.55 1.43
N HIS A 234 -17.54 -6.29 1.24
CA HIS A 234 -18.22 -5.37 0.32
C HIS A 234 -17.70 -5.40 -1.12
N PHE A 235 -16.66 -6.16 -1.41
CA PHE A 235 -16.02 -6.24 -2.73
C PHE A 235 -16.00 -7.67 -3.25
N ASP A 236 -16.07 -7.85 -4.57
CA ASP A 236 -15.86 -9.17 -5.17
C ASP A 236 -14.41 -9.57 -5.01
N THR A 237 -13.48 -8.72 -5.39
CA THR A 237 -12.04 -8.99 -5.27
C THR A 237 -11.33 -7.94 -4.42
N VAL A 238 -10.30 -8.39 -3.72
CA VAL A 238 -9.46 -7.54 -2.84
C VAL A 238 -8.00 -7.83 -3.12
N TYR A 239 -7.23 -6.77 -3.34
CA TYR A 239 -5.78 -6.81 -3.39
C TYR A 239 -5.18 -6.34 -2.07
N VAL A 240 -4.18 -7.06 -1.56
CA VAL A 240 -3.36 -6.68 -0.40
C VAL A 240 -1.88 -6.77 -0.75
N SER A 241 -1.10 -5.77 -0.36
CA SER A 241 0.35 -5.76 -0.57
C SER A 241 1.08 -6.52 0.53
N LEU A 242 1.99 -7.42 0.15
CA LEU A 242 2.82 -8.17 1.09
C LEU A 242 4.15 -7.48 1.39
N TRP A 243 4.69 -6.71 0.45
CA TRP A 243 6.01 -6.09 0.60
C TRP A 243 6.00 -4.76 1.38
N LYS A 244 4.85 -4.09 1.48
CA LYS A 244 4.76 -2.78 2.13
C LYS A 244 4.97 -2.88 3.65
N TYR A 245 4.17 -3.69 4.33
CA TYR A 245 4.19 -3.80 5.80
C TYR A 245 4.44 -5.21 6.31
N PHE A 246 4.39 -6.23 5.44
CA PHE A 246 4.82 -7.59 5.80
C PHE A 246 6.23 -7.92 5.29
N ASN A 247 6.96 -6.93 4.80
CA ASN A 247 8.41 -6.91 4.54
C ASN A 247 8.96 -8.07 3.67
N CYS A 248 8.14 -8.76 2.90
CA CYS A 248 8.57 -9.94 2.16
C CYS A 248 9.35 -9.66 0.87
N GLY A 249 9.70 -8.40 0.60
CA GLY A 249 10.50 -8.00 -0.57
C GLY A 249 9.74 -8.01 -1.89
N ILE A 250 8.87 -8.97 -2.13
CA ILE A 250 8.00 -9.12 -3.30
C ILE A 250 6.61 -9.59 -2.86
N GLY A 251 5.63 -9.45 -3.74
CA GLY A 251 4.37 -10.15 -3.59
C GLY A 251 3.18 -9.32 -3.18
N ALA A 252 2.06 -9.89 -3.52
CA ALA A 252 0.73 -9.40 -3.26
C ALA A 252 -0.23 -10.58 -3.14
N ILE A 253 -1.38 -10.35 -2.52
CA ILE A 253 -2.51 -11.29 -2.54
C ILE A 253 -3.64 -10.66 -3.34
N LEU A 254 -4.23 -11.46 -4.20
CA LEU A 254 -5.53 -11.21 -4.82
C LEU A 254 -6.52 -12.24 -4.30
N ALA A 255 -7.52 -11.82 -3.53
CA ALA A 255 -8.55 -12.69 -2.98
C ALA A 255 -9.92 -12.37 -3.57
N GLY A 256 -10.77 -13.39 -3.72
CA GLY A 256 -12.09 -13.21 -4.30
C GLY A 256 -12.87 -14.53 -4.44
N PRO A 257 -14.00 -14.52 -5.19
CA PRO A 257 -14.77 -15.70 -5.44
C PRO A 257 -14.11 -16.61 -6.50
N LYS A 258 -14.25 -17.90 -6.36
CA LYS A 258 -13.71 -18.90 -7.32
C LYS A 258 -14.11 -18.59 -8.76
N ARG A 259 -15.37 -18.21 -9.01
CA ARG A 259 -15.86 -17.84 -10.36
C ARG A 259 -15.05 -16.75 -11.06
N VAL A 260 -14.35 -15.89 -10.31
CA VAL A 260 -13.51 -14.80 -10.86
C VAL A 260 -12.04 -15.21 -10.93
N LEU A 261 -11.57 -15.98 -9.95
CA LEU A 261 -10.16 -16.33 -9.81
C LEU A 261 -9.81 -17.74 -10.35
N ASP A 262 -10.80 -18.52 -10.78
CA ASP A 262 -10.53 -19.80 -11.42
C ASP A 262 -9.69 -19.61 -12.71
N GLY A 263 -8.67 -20.45 -12.89
CA GLY A 263 -7.71 -20.32 -13.98
C GLY A 263 -6.73 -19.15 -13.86
N MET A 264 -6.77 -18.36 -12.78
CA MET A 264 -5.90 -17.20 -12.57
C MET A 264 -4.41 -17.55 -12.60
N PHE A 265 -4.05 -18.78 -12.22
CA PHE A 265 -2.69 -19.29 -12.38
C PHE A 265 -2.19 -19.15 -13.83
N HIS A 266 -2.98 -19.58 -14.82
CA HIS A 266 -2.61 -19.49 -16.24
C HIS A 266 -2.56 -18.06 -16.72
N VAL A 267 -3.51 -17.23 -16.30
CA VAL A 267 -3.56 -15.81 -16.66
C VAL A 267 -2.34 -15.08 -16.08
N ARG A 268 -2.03 -15.27 -14.80
CA ARG A 268 -0.83 -14.72 -14.15
C ARG A 268 0.44 -15.10 -14.92
N ARG A 269 0.57 -16.38 -15.30
CA ARG A 269 1.71 -16.89 -16.07
C ARG A 269 1.83 -16.21 -17.43
N MET A 270 0.71 -16.09 -18.16
CA MET A 270 0.64 -15.45 -19.49
C MET A 270 1.10 -13.97 -19.44
N PHE A 271 0.83 -13.28 -18.33
CA PHE A 271 1.27 -11.89 -18.10
C PHE A 271 2.68 -11.77 -17.50
N GLY A 272 3.47 -12.83 -17.51
CA GLY A 272 4.85 -12.82 -17.02
C GLY A 272 4.98 -12.87 -15.48
N GLY A 273 3.88 -13.10 -14.76
CA GLY A 273 3.86 -13.19 -13.30
C GLY A 273 4.18 -14.57 -12.75
N ASN A 274 5.00 -15.34 -13.45
CA ASN A 274 5.37 -16.69 -13.08
C ASN A 274 6.76 -16.69 -12.43
N LEU A 275 6.80 -16.95 -11.12
CA LEU A 275 8.05 -17.15 -10.38
C LEU A 275 8.33 -18.65 -10.28
N ALA A 276 9.60 -19.04 -10.32
CA ALA A 276 9.99 -20.44 -10.15
C ALA A 276 9.60 -20.98 -8.78
N VAL A 277 9.78 -20.14 -7.74
CA VAL A 277 9.39 -20.42 -6.37
C VAL A 277 8.90 -19.15 -5.68
N GLY A 278 8.03 -19.28 -4.70
CA GLY A 278 7.49 -18.18 -3.88
C GLY A 278 7.52 -18.44 -2.37
N TRP A 279 7.90 -19.65 -1.95
CA TRP A 279 7.92 -20.07 -0.53
C TRP A 279 8.70 -19.08 0.35
N ASN A 280 9.79 -18.51 -0.14
CA ASN A 280 10.62 -17.54 0.58
C ASN A 280 9.84 -16.27 0.94
N ALA A 281 9.02 -15.75 0.01
CA ALA A 281 8.15 -14.60 0.26
C ALA A 281 7.03 -14.96 1.25
N ALA A 282 6.43 -16.15 1.12
CA ALA A 282 5.38 -16.62 2.02
C ALA A 282 5.88 -16.76 3.46
N LEU A 283 7.07 -17.34 3.68
CA LEU A 283 7.67 -17.47 5.01
C LEU A 283 7.88 -16.11 5.68
N VAL A 284 8.50 -15.18 4.97
CA VAL A 284 8.78 -13.84 5.52
C VAL A 284 7.49 -13.09 5.79
N ALA A 285 6.52 -13.11 4.85
CA ALA A 285 5.23 -12.45 5.06
C ALA A 285 4.49 -13.03 6.27
N ARG A 286 4.41 -14.35 6.42
CA ARG A 286 3.78 -15.00 7.60
C ARG A 286 4.44 -14.56 8.92
N HIS A 287 5.77 -14.47 8.96
CA HIS A 287 6.49 -14.02 10.15
C HIS A 287 6.07 -12.61 10.58
N PHE A 288 5.93 -11.69 9.63
CA PHE A 288 5.50 -10.33 9.94
C PHE A 288 3.99 -10.18 10.16
N MET A 289 3.18 -11.07 9.58
CA MET A 289 1.72 -11.09 9.80
C MET A 289 1.35 -11.51 11.22
N ASP A 290 2.12 -12.41 11.82
CA ASP A 290 1.83 -12.89 13.18
C ASP A 290 1.87 -11.72 14.17
N GLY A 291 0.75 -11.46 14.84
CA GLY A 291 0.58 -10.38 15.79
C GLY A 291 0.64 -8.96 15.21
N PHE A 292 0.67 -8.77 13.88
CA PHE A 292 0.83 -7.46 13.21
C PHE A 292 -0.20 -6.42 13.69
N GLU A 293 -1.48 -6.77 13.75
CA GLU A 293 -2.54 -5.81 14.12
C GLU A 293 -2.32 -5.25 15.54
N GLY A 294 -1.93 -6.10 16.48
CA GLY A 294 -1.64 -5.69 17.86
C GLY A 294 -0.42 -4.75 17.92
N ARG A 295 0.65 -5.10 17.21
CA ARG A 295 1.87 -4.28 17.14
C ARG A 295 1.61 -2.93 16.47
N LEU A 296 0.84 -2.90 15.38
CA LEU A 296 0.51 -1.64 14.72
C LEU A 296 -0.41 -0.76 15.57
N LYS A 297 -1.43 -1.33 16.24
CA LYS A 297 -2.27 -0.59 17.18
C LYS A 297 -1.46 0.04 18.31
N SER A 298 -0.49 -0.67 18.87
CA SER A 298 0.43 -0.14 19.88
C SER A 298 1.27 1.02 19.32
N ALA A 299 1.80 0.89 18.11
CA ALA A 299 2.55 1.96 17.45
C ALA A 299 1.69 3.20 17.18
N VAL A 300 0.42 3.01 16.80
CA VAL A 300 -0.56 4.10 16.65
C VAL A 300 -0.78 4.82 17.99
N GLN A 301 -0.97 4.11 19.08
CA GLN A 301 -1.13 4.71 20.42
C GLN A 301 0.09 5.52 20.85
N THR A 302 1.30 4.98 20.61
CA THR A 302 2.56 5.69 20.86
C THR A 302 2.61 6.99 20.05
N SER A 303 2.25 6.93 18.76
CA SER A 303 2.26 8.10 17.88
C SER A 303 1.22 9.15 18.27
N GLU A 304 0.02 8.77 18.68
CA GLU A 304 -1.02 9.71 19.11
C GLU A 304 -0.57 10.46 20.37
N THR A 305 0.05 9.77 21.34
CA THR A 305 0.63 10.41 22.53
C THR A 305 1.73 11.40 22.14
N PHE A 306 2.62 11.01 21.24
CA PHE A 306 3.69 11.86 20.70
C PHE A 306 3.10 13.10 20.00
N TYR A 307 2.17 12.94 19.06
CA TYR A 307 1.59 14.06 18.32
C TYR A 307 0.81 15.01 19.22
N ALA A 308 0.07 14.51 20.20
CA ALA A 308 -0.66 15.35 21.16
C ALA A 308 0.27 16.24 22.00
N ALA A 309 1.44 15.73 22.39
CA ALA A 309 2.45 16.50 23.10
C ALA A 309 3.13 17.53 22.17
N MET A 310 3.60 17.06 21.01
CA MET A 310 4.39 17.88 20.08
C MET A 310 3.57 18.93 19.34
N ALA A 311 2.25 18.79 19.25
CA ALA A 311 1.37 19.84 18.71
C ALA A 311 1.40 21.15 19.50
N LYS A 312 1.83 21.09 20.77
CA LYS A 312 1.98 22.29 21.63
C LYS A 312 3.37 22.94 21.52
N HIS A 313 4.30 22.29 20.82
CA HIS A 313 5.68 22.78 20.72
C HIS A 313 5.77 23.97 19.76
N PRO A 314 6.36 25.15 20.13
CA PRO A 314 6.33 26.38 19.33
C PRO A 314 7.04 26.23 17.99
N ARG A 315 8.03 25.34 17.90
CA ARG A 315 8.82 25.10 16.67
C ARG A 315 8.22 24.04 15.74
N LEU A 316 7.04 23.49 16.05
CA LEU A 316 6.37 22.51 15.19
C LEU A 316 4.98 22.97 14.79
N SER A 317 4.54 22.49 13.63
CA SER A 317 3.13 22.47 13.23
C SER A 317 2.82 21.04 12.76
N ILE A 318 1.79 20.47 13.34
CA ILE A 318 1.35 19.10 13.04
C ILE A 318 0.01 19.18 12.33
N GLU A 319 -0.02 18.70 11.09
CA GLU A 319 -1.23 18.65 10.28
C GLU A 319 -1.64 17.19 10.08
N ARG A 320 -2.78 16.81 10.64
CA ARG A 320 -3.39 15.49 10.43
C ARG A 320 -4.14 15.49 9.11
N ILE A 321 -4.01 14.41 8.36
CA ILE A 321 -4.76 14.24 7.10
C ILE A 321 -6.23 13.95 7.45
N PRO A 322 -7.20 14.74 6.94
CA PRO A 322 -8.62 14.46 7.16
C PRO A 322 -9.00 13.06 6.67
N ASN A 323 -9.67 12.27 7.50
CA ASN A 323 -9.96 10.84 7.23
C ASN A 323 -8.70 10.06 6.79
N GLY A 324 -7.54 10.42 7.36
CA GLY A 324 -6.25 9.83 7.02
C GLY A 324 -5.90 8.63 7.90
N THR A 325 -4.78 8.00 7.60
CA THR A 325 -4.23 6.88 8.33
C THR A 325 -2.88 7.23 8.96
N ASN A 326 -1.85 6.48 8.64
CA ASN A 326 -0.54 6.54 9.29
C ASN A 326 0.35 7.72 8.89
N LEU A 327 -0.10 8.59 7.99
CA LEU A 327 0.70 9.73 7.52
C LEU A 327 0.28 11.05 8.18
N THR A 328 1.27 11.82 8.62
CA THR A 328 1.07 13.12 9.29
C THR A 328 2.10 14.10 8.74
N ARG A 329 1.67 15.31 8.36
CA ARG A 329 2.60 16.37 7.96
C ARG A 329 3.13 17.10 9.19
N VAL A 330 4.45 17.21 9.27
CA VAL A 330 5.15 17.88 10.37
C VAL A 330 6.00 18.99 9.76
N THR A 331 5.69 20.25 10.10
CA THR A 331 6.42 21.42 9.64
C THR A 331 7.30 21.94 10.76
N PHE A 332 8.58 22.12 10.49
CA PHE A 332 9.57 22.70 11.39
C PHE A 332 9.61 24.20 11.22
N LYS A 333 9.43 24.95 12.31
CA LYS A 333 9.45 26.42 12.34
C LYS A 333 10.75 26.90 12.93
N SER A 334 11.45 27.80 12.24
CA SER A 334 12.69 28.44 12.72
C SER A 334 13.85 27.48 13.03
N VAL A 335 13.79 26.23 12.51
CA VAL A 335 14.86 25.24 12.59
C VAL A 335 14.94 24.48 11.26
N SER A 336 16.14 24.02 10.90
CA SER A 336 16.32 23.20 9.72
C SER A 336 15.84 21.79 9.96
N ALA A 337 14.93 21.28 9.12
CA ALA A 337 14.49 19.90 9.17
C ALA A 337 15.66 18.90 9.01
N ALA A 338 16.67 19.25 8.20
CA ALA A 338 17.87 18.44 8.00
C ALA A 338 18.73 18.34 9.28
N ASP A 339 18.89 19.49 9.99
CA ASP A 339 19.64 19.49 11.26
C ASP A 339 18.90 18.71 12.36
N VAL A 340 17.58 18.84 12.41
CA VAL A 340 16.75 18.05 13.34
C VAL A 340 16.87 16.57 12.99
N ALA A 341 16.76 16.18 11.71
CA ALA A 341 16.92 14.79 11.27
C ALA A 341 18.26 14.21 11.67
N LYS A 342 19.37 14.96 11.53
CA LYS A 342 20.69 14.55 11.97
C LYS A 342 20.74 14.29 13.48
N ARG A 343 20.25 15.26 14.28
CA ARG A 343 20.23 15.14 15.75
C ARG A 343 19.36 13.98 16.24
N LEU A 344 18.26 13.69 15.54
CA LEU A 344 17.38 12.56 15.82
C LEU A 344 18.01 11.23 15.39
N GLY A 345 18.76 11.21 14.26
CA GLY A 345 19.54 10.05 13.83
C GLY A 345 20.54 9.58 14.90
N ASP A 346 21.22 10.53 15.57
CA ASP A 346 22.12 10.22 16.70
C ASP A 346 21.40 9.65 17.93
N ARG A 347 20.07 9.69 17.96
CA ARG A 347 19.20 9.17 19.04
C ARG A 347 18.35 7.97 18.60
N GLY A 348 18.68 7.38 17.45
CA GLY A 348 17.93 6.20 16.96
C GLY A 348 16.59 6.50 16.31
N ILE A 349 16.37 7.72 15.82
CA ILE A 349 15.16 8.08 15.08
C ILE A 349 15.55 8.49 13.67
N ALA A 350 15.27 7.61 12.70
CA ALA A 350 15.52 7.85 11.30
C ALA A 350 14.33 8.56 10.66
N MET A 351 14.57 9.74 10.09
CA MET A 351 13.57 10.50 9.37
C MET A 351 13.76 10.37 7.86
N SER A 352 12.67 10.41 7.09
CA SER A 352 12.77 10.57 5.63
C SER A 352 13.35 11.95 5.31
N GLY A 353 14.16 12.01 4.24
CA GLY A 353 14.69 13.29 3.76
C GLY A 353 13.59 14.33 3.53
N PRO A 354 13.93 15.62 3.60
CA PRO A 354 12.96 16.69 3.49
C PRO A 354 12.23 16.68 2.15
N ALA A 355 10.90 16.65 2.20
CA ALA A 355 10.03 16.86 1.04
C ALA A 355 9.98 18.33 0.61
N GLY A 356 10.70 19.20 1.31
CA GLY A 356 10.85 20.64 1.15
C GLY A 356 11.62 21.18 2.35
N PRO A 357 11.99 22.46 2.35
CA PRO A 357 12.92 23.01 3.35
C PRO A 357 12.43 22.94 4.80
N ALA A 358 11.14 22.78 5.05
CA ALA A 358 10.59 22.81 6.41
C ALA A 358 9.56 21.74 6.74
N THR A 359 8.98 21.04 5.76
CA THR A 359 7.86 20.08 5.99
C THR A 359 8.30 18.67 5.65
N LEU A 360 8.02 17.73 6.55
CA LEU A 360 8.21 16.28 6.36
C LEU A 360 6.88 15.57 6.52
N THR A 361 6.73 14.42 5.85
CA THR A 361 5.61 13.51 6.11
C THR A 361 6.10 12.37 6.98
N PHE A 362 5.58 12.28 8.20
CA PHE A 362 5.86 11.18 9.10
C PHE A 362 4.89 10.04 8.82
N GLY A 363 5.43 8.82 8.72
CA GLY A 363 4.68 7.58 8.64
C GLY A 363 4.81 6.79 9.93
N VAL A 364 3.68 6.39 10.49
CA VAL A 364 3.62 5.48 11.63
C VAL A 364 3.66 4.04 11.14
N ASN A 365 4.58 3.26 11.67
CA ASN A 365 4.75 1.83 11.41
C ASN A 365 5.18 1.12 12.71
N GLU A 366 5.34 -0.20 12.66
CA GLU A 366 5.65 -0.99 13.87
C GLU A 366 6.93 -0.57 14.60
N THR A 367 7.87 0.12 13.94
CA THR A 367 9.12 0.55 14.58
C THR A 367 8.89 1.60 15.66
N TRP A 368 7.73 2.26 15.69
CA TRP A 368 7.37 3.20 16.76
C TRP A 368 7.24 2.53 18.13
N ASN A 369 7.10 1.20 18.17
CA ASN A 369 7.14 0.42 19.42
C ASN A 369 8.54 0.25 20.01
N ARG A 370 9.60 0.62 19.27
CA ARG A 370 10.99 0.47 19.70
C ARG A 370 11.41 1.54 20.71
N MET A 371 10.58 2.58 20.86
CA MET A 371 10.84 3.67 21.81
C MET A 371 9.52 4.08 22.50
N SER A 372 9.58 4.40 23.79
CA SER A 372 8.40 4.92 24.50
C SER A 372 7.99 6.30 23.95
N ALA A 373 6.71 6.66 24.06
CA ALA A 373 6.25 7.99 23.67
C ALA A 373 7.00 9.10 24.43
N ALA A 374 7.32 8.89 25.71
CA ALA A 374 8.07 9.84 26.54
C ALA A 374 9.51 10.03 26.01
N ASP A 375 10.18 8.96 25.58
CA ASP A 375 11.53 9.05 25.03
C ASP A 375 11.52 9.70 23.64
N LEU A 376 10.52 9.41 22.80
CA LEU A 376 10.32 10.10 21.52
C LEU A 376 10.14 11.61 21.72
N ILE A 377 9.26 12.01 22.62
CA ILE A 377 9.01 13.44 22.94
C ILE A 377 10.30 14.09 23.40
N ARG A 378 11.01 13.51 24.36
CA ARG A 378 12.28 14.02 24.88
C ARG A 378 13.36 14.15 23.80
N ALA A 379 13.47 13.15 22.92
CA ALA A 379 14.43 13.18 21.81
C ALA A 379 14.11 14.33 20.83
N PHE A 380 12.82 14.57 20.52
CA PHE A 380 12.41 15.68 19.68
C PHE A 380 12.61 17.03 20.34
N GLU A 381 12.25 17.19 21.61
CA GLU A 381 12.50 18.44 22.38
C GLU A 381 13.99 18.81 22.36
N GLN A 382 14.87 17.84 22.62
CA GLN A 382 16.32 18.03 22.59
C GLN A 382 16.86 18.32 21.16
N ALA A 383 16.26 17.74 20.14
CA ALA A 383 16.69 17.96 18.76
C ALA A 383 16.21 19.30 18.21
N LEU A 384 15.10 19.79 18.71
CA LEU A 384 14.55 21.10 18.35
C LEU A 384 15.28 22.27 19.08
N GLY A 385 15.81 22.05 20.26
CA GLY A 385 16.56 23.05 21.07
C GLY A 385 15.65 23.93 21.85
#